data_05f941fb6df70c65db0fd35570c297e3
#
_entry.id   05f941fb6df70c65db0fd35570c297e3
#
_cell.length_a   1.000
_cell.length_b   1.000
_cell.length_c   1.000
_cell.angle_alpha   90.00
_cell.angle_beta   90.00
_cell.angle_gamma   90.00
#
_symmetry.space_group_name_H-M   'P 1'
#
loop_
_entity.id
_entity.type
_entity.pdbx_description
1 polymer ?
#
loop_
_entity_poly.entity_id
_entity_poly.type
_entity_poly.pdbx_seq_one_letter_code
_entity_poly.pdbx_strand_id
1 'polypeptide(L)'
;MKNSDFKIVVLISCMHENDCQILTRSNIQTDAIVINQCDKDSFNEIEYTDTKNNIHAVKYICTTQRGLSKSRNLALRYADEYDLCIICDDDEIMSDGYGEVVKAAYKKYPLADIICFSIKCKQYSRDYPNKEMKLGFLDVLKTSSQQITFKYKSLKDNDILFDEKMGSGTGNGPGEETKMLLTCLRKKCVMMYHPYCIATIIKGESQWFKGYTEKYFENQGWTDRRLLGDILGFIYIIYWAIFRRKEYKSDGIGVLKALYHSFIGYYSKR
;
A
#
# COMPACT_ATOMS: atom_id res chain seq x y z
N MET A 1 10.04 -26.07 -20.23
CA MET A 1 8.95 -25.45 -19.44
C MET A 1 8.26 -24.43 -20.34
N LYS A 2 6.95 -24.58 -20.58
CA LYS A 2 6.18 -23.59 -21.36
C LYS A 2 6.31 -22.24 -20.68
N ASN A 3 6.78 -21.24 -21.42
CA ASN A 3 6.81 -19.83 -21.02
C ASN A 3 5.34 -19.33 -20.98
N SER A 4 4.57 -19.75 -19.96
CA SER A 4 3.27 -19.12 -19.74
C SER A 4 3.55 -17.71 -19.25
N ASP A 5 3.06 -16.74 -19.96
CA ASP A 5 3.17 -15.35 -19.52
C ASP A 5 2.37 -15.17 -18.23
N PHE A 6 2.85 -14.35 -17.29
CA PHE A 6 2.17 -14.08 -16.03
C PHE A 6 0.82 -13.40 -16.29
N LYS A 7 -0.24 -13.91 -15.66
CA LYS A 7 -1.49 -13.18 -15.53
C LYS A 7 -1.32 -12.10 -14.46
N ILE A 8 -1.55 -10.84 -14.82
CA ILE A 8 -1.34 -9.69 -13.96
C ILE A 8 -2.65 -8.92 -13.76
N VAL A 9 -2.88 -8.44 -12.54
CA VAL A 9 -4.06 -7.67 -12.19
C VAL A 9 -3.69 -6.47 -11.32
N VAL A 10 -4.37 -5.33 -11.56
CA VAL A 10 -4.30 -4.15 -10.68
C VAL A 10 -5.45 -4.22 -9.67
N LEU A 11 -5.13 -4.08 -8.38
CA LEU A 11 -6.08 -4.04 -7.28
C LEU A 11 -6.32 -2.57 -6.92
N ILE A 12 -7.48 -2.04 -7.29
CA ILE A 12 -7.83 -0.63 -7.10
C ILE A 12 -8.76 -0.49 -5.90
N SER A 13 -8.39 0.39 -4.96
CA SER A 13 -9.26 0.79 -3.85
C SER A 13 -9.72 2.23 -4.08
N CYS A 14 -11.02 2.44 -4.19
CA CYS A 14 -11.62 3.77 -4.39
C CYS A 14 -12.89 3.96 -3.53
N MET A 15 -13.39 5.19 -3.48
CA MET A 15 -14.62 5.52 -2.74
C MET A 15 -15.53 6.39 -3.60
N HIS A 16 -16.85 6.08 -3.52
CA HIS A 16 -17.93 6.87 -4.14
C HIS A 16 -17.73 7.16 -5.63
N GLU A 17 -17.07 6.23 -6.36
CA GLU A 17 -17.02 6.32 -7.82
C GLU A 17 -18.40 5.98 -8.39
N ASN A 18 -18.87 6.85 -9.30
CA ASN A 18 -20.18 6.67 -9.92
C ASN A 18 -20.14 5.76 -11.15
N ASP A 19 -18.97 5.62 -11.75
CA ASP A 19 -18.75 4.86 -12.98
C ASP A 19 -17.34 4.22 -13.04
N CYS A 20 -16.99 3.67 -14.18
CA CYS A 20 -15.70 3.02 -14.41
C CYS A 20 -14.59 3.98 -14.88
N GLN A 21 -14.78 5.31 -14.84
CA GLN A 21 -13.78 6.29 -15.28
C GLN A 21 -12.46 6.19 -14.49
N ILE A 22 -12.49 5.61 -13.28
CA ILE A 22 -11.27 5.31 -12.53
C ILE A 22 -10.26 4.52 -13.36
N LEU A 23 -10.70 3.60 -14.20
CA LEU A 23 -9.84 2.78 -15.06
C LEU A 23 -9.08 3.65 -16.09
N THR A 24 -9.79 4.55 -16.75
CA THR A 24 -9.20 5.49 -17.73
C THR A 24 -8.34 6.54 -17.03
N ARG A 25 -8.82 7.10 -15.92
CA ARG A 25 -8.12 8.13 -15.14
C ARG A 25 -6.80 7.62 -14.57
N SER A 26 -6.77 6.37 -14.13
CA SER A 26 -5.56 5.71 -13.62
C SER A 26 -4.73 5.03 -14.70
N ASN A 27 -5.06 5.19 -15.99
CA ASN A 27 -4.35 4.60 -17.13
C ASN A 27 -4.14 3.08 -16.98
N ILE A 28 -5.20 2.35 -16.66
CA ILE A 28 -5.14 0.90 -16.48
C ILE A 28 -4.96 0.21 -17.83
N GLN A 29 -3.92 -0.62 -17.95
CA GLN A 29 -3.52 -1.33 -19.16
C GLN A 29 -3.34 -2.85 -18.90
N THR A 30 -4.04 -3.38 -17.91
CA THR A 30 -4.10 -4.80 -17.53
C THR A 30 -5.50 -5.11 -17.01
N ASP A 31 -5.78 -6.36 -16.69
CA ASP A 31 -6.97 -6.69 -15.92
C ASP A 31 -6.98 -5.93 -14.59
N ALA A 32 -8.18 -5.70 -14.05
CA ALA A 32 -8.35 -4.96 -12.80
C ALA A 32 -9.43 -5.55 -11.90
N ILE A 33 -9.22 -5.39 -10.59
CA ILE A 33 -10.23 -5.62 -9.55
C ILE A 33 -10.43 -4.29 -8.84
N VAL A 34 -11.62 -3.70 -9.01
CA VAL A 34 -11.99 -2.40 -8.43
C VAL A 34 -12.89 -2.65 -7.24
N ILE A 35 -12.47 -2.16 -6.07
CA ILE A 35 -13.30 -2.14 -4.87
C ILE A 35 -13.74 -0.69 -4.62
N ASN A 36 -14.98 -0.39 -4.97
CA ASN A 36 -15.60 0.90 -4.76
C ASN A 36 -16.40 0.89 -3.45
N GLN A 37 -15.88 1.57 -2.45
CA GLN A 37 -16.55 1.72 -1.15
C GLN A 37 -17.65 2.78 -1.26
N CYS A 38 -18.90 2.36 -1.41
CA CYS A 38 -20.07 3.23 -1.61
C CYS A 38 -21.29 2.73 -0.81
N ASP A 39 -22.47 3.29 -1.03
CA ASP A 39 -23.66 3.02 -0.20
C ASP A 39 -24.51 1.84 -0.72
N LYS A 40 -23.95 0.99 -1.56
CA LYS A 40 -24.57 -0.23 -2.07
C LYS A 40 -23.56 -1.36 -2.22
N ASP A 41 -24.05 -2.59 -2.16
CA ASP A 41 -23.28 -3.78 -2.49
C ASP A 41 -23.68 -4.28 -3.88
N SER A 42 -22.70 -4.51 -4.76
CA SER A 42 -22.90 -5.11 -6.07
C SER A 42 -21.62 -5.73 -6.61
N PHE A 43 -21.77 -6.68 -7.51
CA PHE A 43 -20.66 -7.31 -8.25
C PHE A 43 -20.98 -7.30 -9.73
N ASN A 44 -20.04 -6.83 -10.54
CA ASN A 44 -20.14 -6.84 -12.00
C ASN A 44 -18.81 -7.28 -12.60
N GLU A 45 -18.87 -8.12 -13.61
CA GLU A 45 -17.76 -8.40 -14.51
C GLU A 45 -18.00 -7.65 -15.80
N ILE A 46 -17.03 -6.83 -16.19
CA ILE A 46 -17.12 -5.99 -17.40
C ILE A 46 -15.84 -6.10 -18.22
N GLU A 47 -15.94 -5.79 -19.49
CA GLU A 47 -14.79 -5.55 -20.35
C GLU A 47 -14.46 -4.06 -20.39
N TYR A 48 -13.18 -3.74 -20.32
CA TYR A 48 -12.66 -2.39 -20.42
C TYR A 48 -11.65 -2.32 -21.57
N THR A 49 -11.81 -1.33 -22.43
CA THR A 49 -10.87 -1.06 -23.52
C THR A 49 -9.93 0.07 -23.10
N ASP A 50 -8.62 -0.21 -23.06
CA ASP A 50 -7.60 0.77 -22.72
C ASP A 50 -7.33 1.79 -23.84
N THR A 51 -6.46 2.76 -23.57
CA THR A 51 -6.07 3.80 -24.53
C THR A 51 -5.32 3.28 -25.76
N LYS A 52 -4.91 2.01 -25.74
CA LYS A 52 -4.22 1.30 -26.84
C LYS A 52 -5.11 0.32 -27.57
N ASN A 53 -6.43 0.34 -27.29
CA ASN A 53 -7.45 -0.56 -27.82
C ASN A 53 -7.26 -2.05 -27.42
N ASN A 54 -6.60 -2.33 -26.30
CA ASN A 54 -6.60 -3.68 -25.71
C ASN A 54 -7.81 -3.84 -24.81
N ILE A 55 -8.39 -5.06 -24.81
CA ILE A 55 -9.53 -5.41 -23.97
C ILE A 55 -9.01 -6.11 -22.72
N HIS A 56 -9.48 -5.68 -21.56
CA HIS A 56 -9.12 -6.20 -20.24
C HIS A 56 -10.36 -6.62 -19.47
N ALA A 57 -10.26 -7.71 -18.70
CA ALA A 57 -11.31 -8.13 -17.79
C ALA A 57 -11.28 -7.29 -16.51
N VAL A 58 -12.44 -6.84 -16.07
CA VAL A 58 -12.56 -6.03 -14.84
C VAL A 58 -13.65 -6.61 -13.95
N LYS A 59 -13.27 -6.94 -12.71
CA LYS A 59 -14.21 -7.22 -11.63
C LYS A 59 -14.47 -5.92 -10.87
N TYR A 60 -15.68 -5.39 -10.98
CA TYR A 60 -16.09 -4.14 -10.34
C TYR A 60 -17.03 -4.43 -9.17
N ILE A 61 -16.53 -4.24 -7.95
CA ILE A 61 -17.22 -4.56 -6.71
C ILE A 61 -17.55 -3.27 -5.97
N CYS A 62 -18.83 -2.98 -5.79
CA CYS A 62 -19.29 -1.99 -4.84
C CYS A 62 -19.49 -2.63 -3.48
N THR A 63 -19.14 -1.92 -2.40
CA THR A 63 -19.34 -2.43 -1.05
C THR A 63 -19.67 -1.32 -0.05
N THR A 64 -20.57 -1.65 0.88
CA THR A 64 -20.91 -0.79 2.02
C THR A 64 -19.86 -0.85 3.13
N GLN A 65 -18.92 -1.80 3.08
CA GLN A 65 -17.81 -1.86 4.01
C GLN A 65 -16.89 -0.66 3.84
N ARG A 66 -16.37 -0.13 4.94
CA ARG A 66 -15.44 0.99 4.96
C ARG A 66 -14.10 0.59 5.57
N GLY A 67 -13.02 1.09 4.98
CA GLY A 67 -11.63 0.90 5.41
C GLY A 67 -10.74 0.36 4.32
N LEU A 68 -9.57 1.00 4.13
CA LEU A 68 -8.63 0.68 3.06
C LEU A 68 -8.12 -0.77 3.14
N SER A 69 -7.76 -1.24 4.33
CA SER A 69 -7.32 -2.63 4.53
C SER A 69 -8.42 -3.65 4.19
N LYS A 70 -9.69 -3.34 4.53
CA LYS A 70 -10.83 -4.19 4.15
C LYS A 70 -11.02 -4.22 2.63
N SER A 71 -10.91 -3.07 1.98
CA SER A 71 -10.96 -2.96 0.51
C SER A 71 -9.89 -3.83 -0.15
N ARG A 72 -8.63 -3.70 0.29
CA ARG A 72 -7.52 -4.50 -0.24
C ARG A 72 -7.68 -6.01 0.03
N ASN A 73 -8.15 -6.38 1.22
CA ASN A 73 -8.44 -7.78 1.55
C ASN A 73 -9.60 -8.33 0.70
N LEU A 74 -10.60 -7.51 0.42
CA LEU A 74 -11.70 -7.89 -0.46
C LEU A 74 -11.19 -8.09 -1.90
N ALA A 75 -10.34 -7.20 -2.42
CA ALA A 75 -9.72 -7.36 -3.74
C ALA A 75 -8.91 -8.66 -3.84
N LEU A 76 -8.15 -9.01 -2.80
CA LEU A 76 -7.39 -10.27 -2.75
C LEU A 76 -8.28 -11.52 -2.88
N ARG A 77 -9.52 -11.50 -2.40
CA ARG A 77 -10.45 -12.64 -2.52
C ARG A 77 -10.86 -12.93 -3.97
N TYR A 78 -10.78 -11.94 -4.85
CA TYR A 78 -11.12 -12.05 -6.26
C TYR A 78 -9.90 -12.22 -7.16
N ALA A 79 -8.69 -12.28 -6.59
CA ALA A 79 -7.43 -12.30 -7.35
C ALA A 79 -6.83 -13.71 -7.52
N ASP A 80 -7.57 -14.78 -7.20
CA ASP A 80 -7.04 -16.16 -7.13
C ASP A 80 -6.63 -16.77 -8.48
N GLU A 81 -7.12 -16.21 -9.58
CA GLU A 81 -6.75 -16.63 -10.94
C GLU A 81 -5.51 -15.91 -11.50
N TYR A 82 -4.96 -14.93 -10.77
CA TYR A 82 -3.83 -14.12 -11.22
C TYR A 82 -2.53 -14.53 -10.53
N ASP A 83 -1.43 -14.39 -11.26
CA ASP A 83 -0.09 -14.67 -10.74
C ASP A 83 0.48 -13.47 -9.99
N LEU A 84 0.30 -12.27 -10.57
CA LEU A 84 0.87 -11.01 -10.09
C LEU A 84 -0.20 -9.98 -9.79
N CYS A 85 -0.10 -9.33 -8.65
CA CYS A 85 -0.97 -8.24 -8.23
C CYS A 85 -0.18 -6.95 -8.07
N ILE A 86 -0.80 -5.82 -8.44
CA ILE A 86 -0.30 -4.46 -8.25
C ILE A 86 -1.29 -3.72 -7.37
N ILE A 87 -0.84 -3.05 -6.32
CA ILE A 87 -1.69 -2.17 -5.52
C ILE A 87 -1.80 -0.82 -6.23
N CYS A 88 -3.01 -0.27 -6.31
CA CYS A 88 -3.28 1.04 -6.87
C CYS A 88 -4.33 1.76 -6.01
N ASP A 89 -4.06 3.00 -5.66
CA ASP A 89 -5.00 3.88 -4.97
C ASP A 89 -5.70 4.81 -6.01
N ASP A 90 -6.77 5.52 -5.64
CA ASP A 90 -7.60 6.30 -6.56
C ASP A 90 -6.99 7.63 -7.02
N ASP A 91 -5.81 7.96 -6.51
CA ASP A 91 -5.04 9.16 -6.84
C ASP A 91 -3.77 8.88 -7.66
N GLU A 92 -3.70 7.72 -8.31
CA GLU A 92 -2.55 7.28 -9.10
C GLU A 92 -2.85 7.20 -10.60
N ILE A 93 -1.82 7.51 -11.40
CA ILE A 93 -1.78 7.23 -12.83
C ILE A 93 -0.64 6.24 -13.09
N MET A 94 -0.98 5.08 -13.60
CA MET A 94 0.00 4.07 -13.99
C MET A 94 0.82 4.54 -15.21
N SER A 95 2.11 4.21 -15.23
CA SER A 95 2.98 4.50 -16.38
C SER A 95 2.63 3.60 -17.56
N ASP A 96 2.81 4.08 -18.78
CA ASP A 96 2.58 3.25 -19.96
C ASP A 96 3.45 2.00 -19.97
N GLY A 97 2.82 0.86 -20.24
CA GLY A 97 3.50 -0.42 -20.32
C GLY A 97 3.97 -0.99 -18.96
N TYR A 98 3.47 -0.46 -17.85
CA TYR A 98 3.83 -0.93 -16.51
C TYR A 98 3.69 -2.44 -16.34
N GLY A 99 2.66 -3.04 -16.91
CA GLY A 99 2.39 -4.48 -16.83
C GLY A 99 3.56 -5.31 -17.36
N GLU A 100 4.10 -4.95 -18.51
CA GLU A 100 5.26 -5.64 -19.10
C GLU A 100 6.54 -5.45 -18.29
N VAL A 101 6.73 -4.27 -17.72
CA VAL A 101 7.86 -3.99 -16.83
C VAL A 101 7.79 -4.86 -15.57
N VAL A 102 6.60 -4.98 -14.96
CA VAL A 102 6.39 -5.83 -13.78
C VAL A 102 6.64 -7.29 -14.12
N LYS A 103 6.05 -7.80 -15.21
CA LYS A 103 6.29 -9.17 -15.68
C LYS A 103 7.78 -9.46 -15.92
N ALA A 104 8.48 -8.54 -16.60
CA ALA A 104 9.91 -8.66 -16.86
C ALA A 104 10.74 -8.72 -15.56
N ALA A 105 10.39 -7.90 -14.57
CA ALA A 105 11.06 -7.92 -13.27
C ALA A 105 10.87 -9.26 -12.54
N TYR A 106 9.68 -9.85 -12.56
CA TYR A 106 9.46 -11.18 -11.96
C TYR A 106 10.11 -12.32 -12.75
N LYS A 107 10.25 -12.19 -14.07
CA LYS A 107 11.07 -13.12 -14.89
C LYS A 107 12.56 -13.02 -14.52
N LYS A 108 13.05 -11.80 -14.27
CA LYS A 108 14.44 -11.54 -13.84
C LYS A 108 14.70 -12.03 -12.41
N TYR A 109 13.74 -11.89 -11.52
CA TYR A 109 13.83 -12.29 -10.11
C TYR A 109 12.82 -13.39 -9.77
N PRO A 110 12.99 -14.62 -10.26
CA PRO A 110 11.98 -15.68 -10.13
C PRO A 110 11.71 -16.09 -8.68
N LEU A 111 12.65 -15.86 -7.78
CA LEU A 111 12.48 -16.13 -6.34
C LEU A 111 11.87 -14.97 -5.57
N ALA A 112 11.66 -13.79 -6.18
CA ALA A 112 11.01 -12.69 -5.50
C ALA A 112 9.52 -12.98 -5.30
N ASP A 113 9.05 -12.78 -4.09
CA ASP A 113 7.65 -12.82 -3.71
C ASP A 113 7.00 -11.45 -3.88
N ILE A 114 7.76 -10.39 -3.59
CA ILE A 114 7.35 -9.00 -3.69
C ILE A 114 8.42 -8.23 -4.45
N ILE A 115 8.01 -7.39 -5.38
CA ILE A 115 8.90 -6.40 -6.01
C ILE A 115 8.28 -5.02 -5.81
N CYS A 116 9.05 -4.12 -5.19
CA CYS A 116 8.68 -2.72 -5.06
C CYS A 116 9.34 -1.89 -6.16
N PHE A 117 8.59 -0.95 -6.70
CA PHE A 117 9.05 -0.07 -7.78
C PHE A 117 9.17 1.36 -7.29
N SER A 118 9.81 2.24 -8.07
CA SER A 118 9.74 3.66 -7.82
C SER A 118 8.40 4.23 -8.31
N ILE A 119 8.03 5.37 -7.74
CA ILE A 119 6.86 6.16 -8.14
C ILE A 119 7.27 7.62 -8.23
N LYS A 120 6.55 8.41 -9.01
CA LYS A 120 6.68 9.87 -9.03
C LYS A 120 5.55 10.49 -8.22
N CYS A 121 5.83 11.66 -7.63
CA CYS A 121 4.79 12.52 -7.08
C CYS A 121 4.92 13.89 -7.75
N LYS A 122 3.80 14.47 -8.20
CA LYS A 122 3.81 15.79 -8.86
C LYS A 122 4.20 16.93 -7.92
N GLN A 123 4.02 16.75 -6.61
CA GLN A 123 4.15 17.82 -5.62
C GLN A 123 5.47 17.79 -4.84
N TYR A 124 6.13 16.65 -4.75
CA TYR A 124 7.42 16.52 -4.08
C TYR A 124 8.30 15.46 -4.74
N SER A 125 9.60 15.64 -4.63
CA SER A 125 10.58 14.64 -5.07
C SER A 125 10.78 13.61 -3.97
N ARG A 126 10.81 12.33 -4.36
CA ARG A 126 11.31 11.23 -3.51
C ARG A 126 12.60 10.72 -4.12
N ASP A 127 13.61 10.61 -3.29
CA ASP A 127 14.87 9.99 -3.70
C ASP A 127 14.74 8.48 -3.55
N TYR A 128 14.73 7.81 -4.68
CA TYR A 128 14.77 6.36 -4.75
C TYR A 128 16.17 5.87 -5.13
N PRO A 129 16.59 4.68 -4.66
CA PRO A 129 17.80 4.06 -5.16
C PRO A 129 17.74 3.93 -6.69
N ASN A 130 18.86 4.23 -7.36
CA ASN A 130 18.99 4.10 -8.82
C ASN A 130 19.40 2.68 -9.26
N LYS A 131 19.49 1.74 -8.33
CA LYS A 131 19.90 0.35 -8.56
C LYS A 131 18.95 -0.63 -7.87
N GLU A 132 18.87 -1.81 -8.44
CA GLU A 132 18.14 -2.94 -7.88
C GLU A 132 18.79 -3.40 -6.58
N MET A 133 17.95 -3.76 -5.59
CA MET A 133 18.44 -4.24 -4.30
C MET A 133 17.41 -5.15 -3.62
N LYS A 134 17.90 -6.02 -2.75
CA LYS A 134 17.04 -6.77 -1.83
C LYS A 134 16.56 -5.83 -0.73
N LEU A 135 15.26 -5.87 -0.45
CA LEU A 135 14.68 -5.07 0.63
C LEU A 135 14.78 -5.79 1.97
N GLY A 136 15.18 -5.04 2.99
CA GLY A 136 15.24 -5.48 4.36
C GLY A 136 14.29 -4.69 5.27
N PHE A 137 14.44 -4.89 6.57
CA PHE A 137 13.58 -4.29 7.59
C PHE A 137 13.49 -2.76 7.49
N LEU A 138 14.63 -2.07 7.34
CA LEU A 138 14.66 -0.60 7.29
C LEU A 138 14.09 -0.05 5.98
N ASP A 139 14.16 -0.83 4.90
CA ASP A 139 13.66 -0.42 3.60
C ASP A 139 12.13 -0.46 3.56
N VAL A 140 11.52 -1.52 4.12
CA VAL A 140 10.06 -1.66 4.15
C VAL A 140 9.38 -0.60 5.02
N LEU A 141 10.05 -0.04 6.01
CA LEU A 141 9.54 1.09 6.81
C LEU A 141 9.39 2.39 5.99
N LYS A 142 9.98 2.46 4.82
CA LYS A 142 9.95 3.62 3.91
C LYS A 142 9.14 3.36 2.64
N THR A 143 8.64 2.13 2.48
CA THR A 143 7.87 1.72 1.31
C THR A 143 6.41 2.12 1.48
N SER A 144 5.84 2.73 0.44
CA SER A 144 4.42 3.06 0.38
C SER A 144 3.65 2.03 -0.47
N SER A 145 2.33 1.98 -0.30
CA SER A 145 1.45 1.03 -1.00
C SER A 145 1.61 1.06 -2.53
N GLN A 146 1.73 2.24 -3.08
CA GLN A 146 1.81 2.49 -4.53
C GLN A 146 3.05 1.88 -5.21
N GLN A 147 4.04 1.48 -4.41
CA GLN A 147 5.25 0.84 -4.91
C GLN A 147 5.11 -0.68 -5.04
N ILE A 148 4.09 -1.27 -4.42
CA ILE A 148 4.04 -2.69 -4.10
C ILE A 148 3.39 -3.49 -5.21
N THR A 149 4.14 -4.48 -5.69
CA THR A 149 3.60 -5.60 -6.47
C THR A 149 3.95 -6.91 -5.76
N PHE A 150 3.16 -7.94 -5.94
CA PHE A 150 3.42 -9.24 -5.29
C PHE A 150 2.87 -10.41 -6.11
N LYS A 151 3.46 -11.58 -5.88
CA LYS A 151 2.85 -12.84 -6.32
C LYS A 151 1.66 -13.15 -5.43
N TYR A 152 0.49 -13.32 -6.01
CA TYR A 152 -0.72 -13.68 -5.27
C TYR A 152 -0.52 -14.92 -4.40
N LYS A 153 0.08 -15.96 -5.02
CA LYS A 153 0.36 -17.23 -4.33
C LYS A 153 1.22 -17.06 -3.08
N SER A 154 2.18 -16.15 -3.09
CA SER A 154 3.07 -15.92 -1.93
C SER A 154 2.30 -15.37 -0.73
N LEU A 155 1.33 -14.48 -0.92
CA LEU A 155 0.48 -13.98 0.17
C LEU A 155 -0.49 -15.07 0.63
N LYS A 156 -1.12 -15.78 -0.30
CA LYS A 156 -2.09 -16.84 -0.01
C LYS A 156 -1.48 -17.99 0.78
N ASP A 157 -0.35 -18.53 0.33
CA ASP A 157 0.31 -19.70 0.96
C ASP A 157 0.85 -19.36 2.38
N ASN A 158 1.10 -18.10 2.65
CA ASN A 158 1.57 -17.62 3.95
C ASN A 158 0.45 -17.04 4.85
N ASP A 159 -0.80 -17.05 4.38
CA ASP A 159 -1.96 -16.48 5.07
C ASP A 159 -1.73 -15.02 5.46
N ILE A 160 -1.23 -14.21 4.50
CA ILE A 160 -0.90 -12.79 4.71
C ILE A 160 -2.03 -11.92 4.18
N LEU A 161 -2.61 -11.13 5.07
CA LEU A 161 -3.65 -10.15 4.81
C LEU A 161 -3.23 -8.76 5.35
N PHE A 162 -3.91 -7.73 4.88
CA PHE A 162 -3.81 -6.39 5.46
C PHE A 162 -4.52 -6.36 6.82
N ASP A 163 -3.92 -5.66 7.78
CA ASP A 163 -4.49 -5.54 9.12
C ASP A 163 -5.69 -4.58 9.11
N GLU A 164 -6.91 -5.08 9.23
CA GLU A 164 -8.15 -4.32 9.12
C GLU A 164 -8.36 -3.29 10.24
N LYS A 165 -7.55 -3.31 11.29
CA LYS A 165 -7.53 -2.27 12.31
C LYS A 165 -6.64 -1.07 11.94
N MET A 166 -5.87 -1.16 10.85
CA MET A 166 -4.97 -0.11 10.36
C MET A 166 -5.47 0.48 9.04
N GLY A 167 -5.01 1.68 8.75
CA GLY A 167 -5.26 2.33 7.48
C GLY A 167 -6.50 3.23 7.44
N SER A 168 -6.77 3.79 6.26
CA SER A 168 -7.84 4.74 6.00
C SER A 168 -9.21 4.21 6.41
N GLY A 169 -10.02 5.07 7.05
CA GLY A 169 -11.37 4.71 7.47
C GLY A 169 -11.46 3.95 8.80
N THR A 170 -10.35 3.64 9.47
CA THR A 170 -10.37 2.92 10.76
C THR A 170 -10.43 3.81 11.98
N GLY A 171 -10.08 5.11 11.83
CA GLY A 171 -9.89 6.04 12.96
C GLY A 171 -8.58 5.79 13.74
N ASN A 172 -7.81 4.77 13.36
CA ASN A 172 -6.50 4.43 13.93
C ASN A 172 -5.37 4.99 13.04
N GLY A 173 -4.13 4.58 13.30
CA GLY A 173 -2.98 5.03 12.52
C GLY A 173 -2.85 4.34 11.15
N PRO A 174 -2.07 4.96 10.22
CA PRO A 174 -1.67 4.35 8.94
C PRO A 174 -0.64 3.24 9.15
N GLY A 175 -0.17 2.61 8.05
CA GLY A 175 0.93 1.65 8.05
C GLY A 175 0.49 0.21 7.83
N GLU A 176 -0.70 0.02 7.26
CA GLU A 176 -1.22 -1.30 6.89
C GLU A 176 -0.31 -2.00 5.87
N GLU A 177 0.23 -1.26 4.89
CA GLU A 177 1.21 -1.78 3.93
C GLU A 177 2.53 -2.15 4.61
N THR A 178 3.02 -1.30 5.50
CA THR A 178 4.23 -1.57 6.29
C THR A 178 4.04 -2.83 7.15
N LYS A 179 2.87 -2.99 7.78
CA LYS A 179 2.53 -4.18 8.56
C LYS A 179 2.53 -5.44 7.69
N MET A 180 1.92 -5.38 6.51
CA MET A 180 1.90 -6.47 5.54
C MET A 180 3.32 -6.85 5.13
N LEU A 181 4.16 -5.88 4.73
CA LEU A 181 5.55 -6.12 4.32
C LEU A 181 6.41 -6.69 5.47
N LEU A 182 6.26 -6.18 6.69
CA LEU A 182 6.95 -6.73 7.87
C LEU A 182 6.50 -8.17 8.16
N THR A 183 5.23 -8.49 7.91
CA THR A 183 4.73 -9.86 8.05
C THR A 183 5.36 -10.76 6.98
N CYS A 184 5.47 -10.29 5.74
CA CYS A 184 6.18 -11.00 4.66
C CYS A 184 7.65 -11.28 5.03
N LEU A 185 8.37 -10.30 5.60
CA LEU A 185 9.75 -10.51 6.08
C LEU A 185 9.83 -11.59 7.16
N ARG A 186 8.92 -11.57 8.14
CA ARG A 186 8.86 -12.59 9.20
C ARG A 186 8.56 -13.98 8.65
N LYS A 187 7.79 -14.07 7.57
CA LYS A 187 7.50 -15.31 6.83
C LYS A 187 8.61 -15.68 5.82
N LYS A 188 9.73 -14.92 5.81
CA LYS A 188 10.90 -15.13 4.92
C LYS A 188 10.61 -14.95 3.44
N CYS A 189 9.58 -14.20 3.07
CA CYS A 189 9.34 -13.80 1.69
C CYS A 189 10.53 -12.99 1.15
N VAL A 190 10.91 -13.25 -0.09
CA VAL A 190 11.97 -12.51 -0.77
C VAL A 190 11.41 -11.24 -1.36
N MET A 191 11.95 -10.10 -0.94
CA MET A 191 11.53 -8.79 -1.43
C MET A 191 12.66 -8.08 -2.16
N MET A 192 12.35 -7.54 -3.33
CA MET A 192 13.28 -6.80 -4.18
C MET A 192 12.77 -5.38 -4.44
N TYR A 193 13.67 -4.49 -4.72
CA TYR A 193 13.39 -3.18 -5.30
C TYR A 193 13.90 -3.12 -6.74
N HIS A 194 13.08 -2.57 -7.63
CA HIS A 194 13.43 -2.33 -9.04
C HIS A 194 13.27 -0.82 -9.35
N PRO A 195 14.32 -0.13 -9.88
CA PRO A 195 14.33 1.34 -10.02
C PRO A 195 13.56 1.83 -11.26
N TYR A 196 12.44 1.21 -11.60
CA TYR A 196 11.57 1.67 -12.67
C TYR A 196 10.35 2.39 -12.07
N CYS A 197 9.91 3.47 -12.70
CA CYS A 197 8.75 4.21 -12.25
C CYS A 197 7.48 3.62 -12.86
N ILE A 198 6.63 2.99 -12.04
CA ILE A 198 5.40 2.34 -12.51
C ILE A 198 4.15 3.23 -12.38
N ALA A 199 4.20 4.28 -11.56
CA ALA A 199 3.05 5.15 -11.33
C ALA A 199 3.45 6.57 -10.95
N THR A 200 2.51 7.50 -11.13
CA THR A 200 2.61 8.89 -10.69
C THR A 200 1.42 9.23 -9.80
N ILE A 201 1.68 9.71 -8.58
CA ILE A 201 0.66 10.24 -7.66
C ILE A 201 0.26 11.64 -8.12
N ILE A 202 -1.06 11.88 -8.26
CA ILE A 202 -1.60 13.15 -8.75
C ILE A 202 -1.92 14.09 -7.59
N LYS A 203 -2.49 13.56 -6.50
CA LYS A 203 -2.88 14.30 -5.30
C LYS A 203 -1.84 14.08 -4.22
N GLY A 204 -1.10 15.11 -3.82
CA GLY A 204 0.04 14.98 -2.93
C GLY A 204 -0.18 15.44 -1.50
N GLU A 205 -1.35 15.96 -1.14
CA GLU A 205 -1.64 16.24 0.26
C GLU A 205 -2.15 14.96 0.94
N SER A 206 -1.32 14.46 1.85
CA SER A 206 -1.72 13.36 2.72
C SER A 206 -2.94 13.78 3.54
N GLN A 207 -4.08 13.16 3.29
CA GLN A 207 -5.28 13.37 4.12
C GLN A 207 -5.08 12.91 5.57
N TRP A 208 -3.99 12.21 5.83
CA TRP A 208 -3.64 11.61 7.10
C TRP A 208 -2.84 12.55 8.02
N PHE A 209 -2.00 13.40 7.46
CA PHE A 209 -1.14 14.29 8.23
C PHE A 209 -1.77 15.69 8.30
N LYS A 210 -2.34 16.02 9.45
CA LYS A 210 -2.92 17.33 9.79
C LYS A 210 -2.05 18.10 10.78
N GLY A 211 -0.72 17.91 10.71
CA GLY A 211 0.22 18.44 11.69
C GLY A 211 0.43 17.50 12.89
N TYR A 212 1.42 17.82 13.70
CA TYR A 212 1.77 17.07 14.88
C TYR A 212 0.88 17.47 16.06
N THR A 213 -0.22 16.74 16.24
CA THR A 213 -1.20 16.95 17.31
C THR A 213 -1.05 15.86 18.39
N GLU A 214 -1.69 16.03 19.53
CA GLU A 214 -1.79 14.98 20.56
C GLU A 214 -2.34 13.68 19.97
N LYS A 215 -3.38 13.80 19.15
CA LYS A 215 -3.98 12.66 18.46
C LYS A 215 -3.03 11.97 17.49
N TYR A 216 -2.18 12.73 16.81
CA TYR A 216 -1.12 12.17 15.97
C TYR A 216 -0.21 11.25 16.80
N PHE A 217 0.27 11.71 17.95
CA PHE A 217 1.16 10.91 18.81
C PHE A 217 0.46 9.69 19.41
N GLU A 218 -0.82 9.79 19.77
CA GLU A 218 -1.59 8.61 20.18
C GLU A 218 -1.70 7.57 19.07
N ASN A 219 -2.01 8.01 17.85
CA ASN A 219 -2.10 7.11 16.71
C ASN A 219 -0.72 6.52 16.36
N GLN A 220 0.34 7.34 16.40
CA GLN A 220 1.71 6.89 16.16
C GLN A 220 2.14 5.83 17.20
N GLY A 221 1.93 6.07 18.49
CA GLY A 221 2.29 5.11 19.52
C GLY A 221 1.57 3.78 19.40
N TRP A 222 0.27 3.81 19.03
CA TRP A 222 -0.49 2.59 18.74
C TRP A 222 0.07 1.86 17.51
N THR A 223 0.36 2.61 16.45
CA THR A 223 0.94 2.08 15.21
C THR A 223 2.32 1.44 15.46
N ASP A 224 3.20 2.13 16.16
CA ASP A 224 4.57 1.66 16.44
C ASP A 224 4.57 0.34 17.21
N ARG A 225 3.71 0.20 18.23
CA ARG A 225 3.53 -1.07 18.92
C ARG A 225 3.03 -2.16 17.99
N ARG A 226 2.06 -1.86 17.15
CA ARG A 226 1.43 -2.82 16.26
C ARG A 226 2.35 -3.30 15.13
N LEU A 227 3.22 -2.42 14.64
CA LEU A 227 4.23 -2.74 13.62
C LEU A 227 5.42 -3.49 14.20
N LEU A 228 5.99 -2.97 15.29
CA LEU A 228 7.29 -3.37 15.81
C LEU A 228 7.19 -4.33 17.01
N GLY A 229 6.02 -4.47 17.60
CA GLY A 229 5.81 -5.24 18.83
C GLY A 229 6.17 -4.44 20.10
N ASP A 230 6.07 -5.10 21.26
CA ASP A 230 6.15 -4.40 22.54
C ASP A 230 7.53 -3.76 22.80
N ILE A 231 8.63 -4.49 22.60
CA ILE A 231 9.96 -3.99 22.95
C ILE A 231 10.44 -2.94 21.95
N LEU A 232 10.45 -3.29 20.66
CA LEU A 232 10.96 -2.37 19.63
C LEU A 232 10.06 -1.15 19.45
N GLY A 233 8.74 -1.31 19.56
CA GLY A 233 7.80 -0.19 19.50
C GLY A 233 8.01 0.79 20.65
N PHE A 234 8.22 0.29 21.88
CA PHE A 234 8.56 1.12 23.04
C PHE A 234 9.84 1.92 22.82
N ILE A 235 10.91 1.25 22.38
CA ILE A 235 12.20 1.91 22.09
C ILE A 235 12.05 2.94 20.96
N TYR A 236 11.29 2.62 19.92
CA TYR A 236 11.10 3.49 18.76
C TYR A 236 10.33 4.77 19.13
N ILE A 237 9.32 4.68 19.99
CA ILE A 237 8.60 5.86 20.51
C ILE A 237 9.57 6.82 21.20
N ILE A 238 10.43 6.31 22.07
CA ILE A 238 11.41 7.14 22.79
C ILE A 238 12.40 7.78 21.80
N TYR A 239 12.95 6.97 20.89
CA TYR A 239 13.85 7.43 19.85
C TYR A 239 13.20 8.55 19.02
N TRP A 240 11.99 8.32 18.52
CA TRP A 240 11.31 9.27 17.66
C TRP A 240 11.01 10.58 18.38
N ALA A 241 10.47 10.52 19.57
CA ALA A 241 10.15 11.72 20.36
C ALA A 241 11.39 12.58 20.67
N ILE A 242 12.54 11.97 20.92
CA ILE A 242 13.77 12.72 21.26
C ILE A 242 14.49 13.22 20.03
N PHE A 243 14.75 12.33 19.04
CA PHE A 243 15.63 12.63 17.92
C PHE A 243 14.94 13.36 16.77
N ARG A 244 13.61 13.19 16.65
CA ARG A 244 12.81 13.86 15.61
C ARG A 244 12.09 15.12 16.14
N ARG A 245 12.45 15.61 17.32
CA ARG A 245 11.82 16.81 17.95
C ARG A 245 11.78 18.05 17.06
N LYS A 246 12.72 18.18 16.14
CA LYS A 246 12.78 19.33 15.21
C LYS A 246 11.57 19.38 14.27
N GLU A 247 10.95 18.24 13.99
CA GLU A 247 9.84 18.14 13.06
C GLU A 247 8.54 18.68 13.67
N TYR A 248 8.31 18.48 14.94
CA TYR A 248 7.05 18.80 15.60
C TYR A 248 7.13 19.97 16.62
N LYS A 249 8.32 20.50 16.88
CA LYS A 249 8.49 21.61 17.81
C LYS A 249 7.72 22.87 17.40
N SER A 250 7.62 23.13 16.09
CA SER A 250 6.85 24.26 15.53
C SER A 250 5.35 24.16 15.80
N ASP A 251 4.83 22.95 16.02
CA ASP A 251 3.41 22.70 16.28
C ASP A 251 3.06 22.82 17.77
N GLY A 252 3.99 23.33 18.59
CA GLY A 252 3.77 23.59 20.02
C GLY A 252 3.81 22.32 20.91
N ILE A 253 4.27 21.18 20.37
CA ILE A 253 4.37 19.94 21.14
C ILE A 253 5.80 19.79 21.69
N GLY A 254 5.93 19.72 23.00
CA GLY A 254 7.18 19.39 23.68
C GLY A 254 7.44 17.89 23.74
N VAL A 255 8.71 17.48 23.93
CA VAL A 255 9.12 16.06 23.99
C VAL A 255 8.34 15.26 25.05
N LEU A 256 8.13 15.81 26.25
CA LEU A 256 7.38 15.13 27.30
C LEU A 256 5.92 14.91 26.91
N LYS A 257 5.32 15.89 26.24
CA LYS A 257 3.93 15.79 25.74
C LYS A 257 3.82 14.77 24.61
N ALA A 258 4.78 14.75 23.68
CA ALA A 258 4.87 13.76 22.63
C ALA A 258 4.99 12.33 23.19
N LEU A 259 5.89 12.11 24.16
CA LEU A 259 6.03 10.82 24.83
C LEU A 259 4.76 10.41 25.56
N TYR A 260 4.15 11.31 26.32
CA TYR A 260 2.93 11.03 27.07
C TYR A 260 1.81 10.53 26.15
N HIS A 261 1.50 11.27 25.09
CA HIS A 261 0.46 10.88 24.14
C HIS A 261 0.82 9.62 23.33
N SER A 262 2.10 9.44 22.97
CA SER A 262 2.54 8.20 22.31
C SER A 262 2.33 7.00 23.23
N PHE A 263 2.60 7.09 24.52
CA PHE A 263 2.36 5.99 25.44
C PHE A 263 0.88 5.75 25.74
N ILE A 264 0.03 6.78 25.73
CA ILE A 264 -1.43 6.59 25.76
C ILE A 264 -1.85 5.70 24.55
N GLY A 265 -1.38 6.03 23.37
CA GLY A 265 -1.65 5.22 22.17
C GLY A 265 -1.07 3.82 22.28
N TYR A 266 0.17 3.68 22.69
CA TYR A 266 0.88 2.41 22.85
C TYR A 266 0.14 1.42 23.75
N TYR A 267 -0.41 1.87 24.88
CA TYR A 267 -1.19 1.03 25.80
C TYR A 267 -2.67 0.89 25.44
N SER A 268 -3.13 1.58 24.41
CA SER A 268 -4.51 1.53 23.94
C SER A 268 -4.85 0.13 23.39
N LYS A 269 -6.05 -0.37 23.74
CA LYS A 269 -6.59 -1.67 23.27
C LYS A 269 -7.47 -1.54 22.02
N ARG A 270 -7.30 -0.50 21.21
CA ARG A 270 -8.12 -0.24 20.00
C ARG A 270 -8.18 -1.43 19.05
#